data_0ddbbca3e2b9658c70a80836e98fa512
#
_entry.id   0ddbbca3e2b9658c70a80836e98fa512
#
_cell.length_a   1.000
_cell.length_b   1.000
_cell.length_c   1.000
_cell.angle_alpha   90.00
_cell.angle_beta   90.00
_cell.angle_gamma   90.00
#
_symmetry.space_group_name_H-M   'P 1'
#
loop_
_entity.id
_entity.type
_entity.pdbx_description
1 polymer ?
#
loop_
_entity_poly.entity_id
_entity_poly.type
_entity_poly.pdbx_seq_one_letter_code
_entity_poly.pdbx_strand_id
1 'polypeptide(L)'
;ENINSQPFMHWRDRFLFVMDAVNKAQAVTGEVKGSYLNVTAATMEDMYERAEFAKNLGSVIVMVDLVIGWTAIQSMSNWCRKNDMILHMHRAGHGTYTRQKNHGVSFRVIAKWLRLAGCDHLHTGTAVGKLEGDPMTVQGYYNVCRDGYTKQDLPRGLFFDQNWADLAHELGYADQA
;
A
#
# COMPACT_ATOMS: atom_id res chain seq x y z
N GLU A 1 0.57 -4.41 12.71
CA GLU A 1 1.29 -5.67 12.58
C GLU A 1 2.66 -5.43 11.94
N ASN A 2 3.74 -5.94 12.52
CA ASN A 2 5.09 -5.81 12.00
C ASN A 2 5.75 -7.19 11.90
N ILE A 3 5.97 -7.68 10.70
CA ILE A 3 6.57 -9.00 10.42
C ILE A 3 8.01 -9.11 10.91
N ASN A 4 8.74 -8.01 11.00
CA ASN A 4 10.16 -8.00 11.36
C ASN A 4 10.42 -8.03 12.86
N SER A 5 9.42 -7.75 13.67
CA SER A 5 9.55 -7.71 15.13
C SER A 5 9.12 -9.00 15.83
N GLN A 6 8.69 -10.01 15.10
CA GLN A 6 8.16 -11.26 15.65
C GLN A 6 8.79 -12.51 15.01
N PRO A 7 10.10 -12.70 15.11
CA PRO A 7 10.80 -13.81 14.46
C PRO A 7 10.43 -15.19 15.05
N PHE A 8 9.84 -15.24 16.23
CA PHE A 8 9.40 -16.44 16.92
C PHE A 8 7.96 -16.87 16.62
N MET A 9 7.22 -16.05 15.86
CA MET A 9 5.84 -16.36 15.49
C MET A 9 5.76 -16.63 14.00
N HIS A 10 5.34 -17.82 13.62
CA HIS A 10 5.09 -18.17 12.22
C HIS A 10 3.99 -17.29 11.63
N TRP A 11 4.16 -16.87 10.40
CA TRP A 11 3.23 -15.94 9.75
C TRP A 11 1.80 -16.49 9.65
N ARG A 12 1.63 -17.82 9.46
CA ARG A 12 0.31 -18.44 9.42
C ARG A 12 -0.41 -18.34 10.76
N ASP A 13 0.28 -18.65 11.84
CA ASP A 13 -0.26 -18.56 13.20
C ASP A 13 -0.65 -17.13 13.54
N ARG A 14 0.20 -16.18 13.15
CA ARG A 14 -0.09 -14.75 13.34
C ARG A 14 -1.36 -14.33 12.62
N PHE A 15 -1.57 -14.76 11.37
CA PHE A 15 -2.78 -14.46 10.59
C PHE A 15 -4.02 -15.06 11.25
N LEU A 16 -3.93 -16.31 11.67
CA LEU A 16 -5.01 -17.00 12.37
C LEU A 16 -5.40 -16.27 13.67
N PHE A 17 -4.44 -15.93 14.52
CA PHE A 17 -4.71 -15.25 15.77
C PHE A 17 -5.28 -13.83 15.56
N VAL A 18 -4.78 -13.09 14.60
CA VAL A 18 -5.32 -11.76 14.28
C VAL A 18 -6.76 -11.87 13.82
N MET A 19 -7.06 -12.77 12.88
CA MET A 19 -8.43 -12.92 12.37
C MET A 19 -9.39 -13.46 13.44
N ASP A 20 -8.96 -14.37 14.29
CA ASP A 20 -9.76 -14.82 15.43
C ASP A 20 -10.09 -13.66 16.40
N ALA A 21 -9.11 -12.82 16.70
CA ALA A 21 -9.32 -11.64 17.54
C ALA A 21 -10.28 -10.62 16.90
N VAL A 22 -10.14 -10.36 15.60
CA VAL A 22 -11.02 -9.47 14.85
C VAL A 22 -12.45 -10.00 14.86
N ASN A 23 -12.65 -11.28 14.57
CA ASN A 23 -13.96 -11.91 14.55
C ASN A 23 -14.64 -11.89 15.94
N LYS A 24 -13.88 -12.15 17.02
CA LYS A 24 -14.38 -12.01 18.38
C LYS A 24 -14.79 -10.58 18.72
N ALA A 25 -13.97 -9.59 18.33
CA ALA A 25 -14.30 -8.20 18.56
C ALA A 25 -15.57 -7.78 17.81
N GLN A 26 -15.72 -8.21 16.56
CA GLN A 26 -16.93 -7.97 15.77
C GLN A 26 -18.17 -8.61 16.42
N ALA A 27 -18.05 -9.85 16.86
CA ALA A 27 -19.16 -10.56 17.52
C ALA A 27 -19.60 -9.90 18.83
N VAL A 28 -18.66 -9.35 19.60
CA VAL A 28 -18.97 -8.69 20.88
C VAL A 28 -19.55 -7.29 20.68
N THR A 29 -19.04 -6.53 19.70
CA THR A 29 -19.44 -5.12 19.53
C THR A 29 -20.59 -4.94 18.54
N GLY A 30 -20.86 -5.92 17.67
CA GLY A 30 -21.77 -5.78 16.54
C GLY A 30 -21.26 -4.84 15.43
N GLU A 31 -20.01 -4.41 15.49
CA GLU A 31 -19.40 -3.48 14.54
C GLU A 31 -18.41 -4.19 13.62
N VAL A 32 -18.40 -3.84 12.34
CA VAL A 32 -17.36 -4.27 11.42
C VAL A 32 -16.01 -3.63 11.81
N LYS A 33 -15.01 -4.44 12.03
CA LYS A 33 -13.65 -3.97 12.38
C LYS A 33 -12.73 -4.06 11.18
N GLY A 34 -12.13 -2.93 10.81
CA GLY A 34 -11.09 -2.90 9.80
C GLY A 34 -9.82 -3.63 10.29
N SER A 35 -9.31 -4.51 9.47
CA SER A 35 -8.04 -5.23 9.74
C SER A 35 -7.32 -5.48 8.43
N TYR A 36 -6.00 -5.52 8.49
CA TYR A 36 -5.15 -5.87 7.37
C TYR A 36 -4.02 -6.80 7.82
N LEU A 37 -3.71 -7.79 6.99
CA LEU A 37 -2.64 -8.74 7.25
C LEU A 37 -1.42 -8.38 6.39
N ASN A 38 -0.26 -8.26 7.00
CA ASN A 38 0.98 -7.94 6.29
C ASN A 38 1.52 -9.19 5.59
N VAL A 39 1.42 -9.18 4.27
CA VAL A 39 1.83 -10.29 3.40
C VAL A 39 3.25 -10.12 2.86
N THR A 40 3.96 -9.07 3.25
CA THR A 40 5.35 -8.85 2.82
C THR A 40 6.20 -10.08 3.06
N ALA A 41 6.92 -10.50 2.03
CA ALA A 41 7.82 -11.65 2.05
C ALA A 41 9.03 -11.38 1.15
N ALA A 42 9.95 -12.32 1.09
CA ALA A 42 11.19 -12.19 0.33
C ALA A 42 10.97 -12.33 -1.19
N THR A 43 9.98 -13.10 -1.60
CA THR A 43 9.65 -13.37 -3.01
C THR A 43 8.20 -13.03 -3.32
N MET A 44 7.88 -12.86 -4.60
CA MET A 44 6.49 -12.66 -5.04
C MET A 44 5.63 -13.89 -4.79
N GLU A 45 6.20 -15.08 -4.99
CA GLU A 45 5.53 -16.36 -4.76
C GLU A 45 5.07 -16.47 -3.30
N ASP A 46 5.96 -16.18 -2.36
CA ASP A 46 5.62 -16.16 -0.93
C ASP A 46 4.56 -15.10 -0.61
N MET A 47 4.64 -13.92 -1.23
CA MET A 47 3.64 -12.86 -1.03
C MET A 47 2.26 -13.29 -1.55
N TYR A 48 2.20 -13.93 -2.71
CA TYR A 48 0.95 -14.47 -3.24
C TYR A 48 0.38 -15.58 -2.35
N GLU A 49 1.22 -16.49 -1.86
CA GLU A 49 0.79 -17.53 -0.93
C GLU A 49 0.17 -16.94 0.33
N ARG A 50 0.83 -15.92 0.93
CA ARG A 50 0.31 -15.22 2.10
C ARG A 50 -0.97 -14.47 1.82
N ALA A 51 -1.07 -13.81 0.68
CA ALA A 51 -2.26 -13.07 0.28
C ALA A 51 -3.46 -14.00 0.05
N GLU A 52 -3.24 -15.13 -0.61
CA GLU A 52 -4.27 -16.16 -0.80
C GLU A 52 -4.72 -16.74 0.53
N PHE A 53 -3.80 -17.02 1.43
CA PHE A 53 -4.13 -17.50 2.77
C PHE A 53 -4.94 -16.46 3.55
N ALA A 54 -4.56 -15.18 3.50
CA ALA A 54 -5.29 -14.08 4.13
C ALA A 54 -6.72 -13.97 3.59
N LYS A 55 -6.88 -14.05 2.26
CA LYS A 55 -8.18 -14.05 1.59
C LYS A 55 -9.05 -15.22 2.07
N ASN A 56 -8.47 -16.43 2.14
CA ASN A 56 -9.18 -17.63 2.61
C ASN A 56 -9.59 -17.56 4.09
N LEU A 57 -8.93 -16.75 4.91
CA LEU A 57 -9.34 -16.44 6.28
C LEU A 57 -10.45 -15.39 6.38
N GLY A 58 -10.89 -14.82 5.24
CA GLY A 58 -11.91 -13.79 5.20
C GLY A 58 -11.38 -12.36 5.39
N SER A 59 -10.06 -12.14 5.31
CA SER A 59 -9.52 -10.79 5.24
C SER A 59 -9.88 -10.16 3.90
N VAL A 60 -10.30 -8.90 3.92
CA VAL A 60 -10.59 -8.13 2.70
C VAL A 60 -9.47 -7.14 2.36
N ILE A 61 -8.51 -6.98 3.25
CA ILE A 61 -7.39 -6.05 3.10
C ILE A 61 -6.09 -6.80 3.35
N VAL A 62 -5.15 -6.70 2.44
CA VAL A 62 -3.77 -7.13 2.65
C VAL A 62 -2.85 -5.92 2.65
N MET A 63 -1.74 -6.02 3.38
CA MET A 63 -0.75 -4.96 3.48
C MET A 63 0.59 -5.44 2.92
N VAL A 64 1.29 -4.56 2.23
CA VAL A 64 2.70 -4.74 1.86
C VAL A 64 3.52 -3.53 2.27
N ASP A 65 4.81 -3.75 2.49
CA ASP A 65 5.75 -2.70 2.84
C ASP A 65 6.38 -2.08 1.57
N LEU A 66 6.62 -0.78 1.59
CA LEU A 66 7.26 -0.05 0.48
C LEU A 66 8.60 -0.66 0.06
N VAL A 67 9.31 -1.28 1.00
CA VAL A 67 10.64 -1.86 0.79
C VAL A 67 10.66 -2.97 -0.27
N ILE A 68 9.52 -3.56 -0.63
CA ILE A 68 9.46 -4.61 -1.66
C ILE A 68 9.78 -4.09 -3.08
N GLY A 69 9.72 -2.80 -3.28
CA GLY A 69 10.01 -2.17 -4.57
C GLY A 69 8.80 -2.05 -5.51
N TRP A 70 8.96 -1.21 -6.53
CA TRP A 70 7.85 -0.79 -7.39
C TRP A 70 7.24 -1.90 -8.23
N THR A 71 8.05 -2.76 -8.82
CA THR A 71 7.56 -3.91 -9.61
C THR A 71 6.71 -4.85 -8.75
N ALA A 72 7.17 -5.16 -7.54
CA ALA A 72 6.44 -6.01 -6.61
C ALA A 72 5.13 -5.35 -6.13
N ILE A 73 5.15 -4.04 -5.90
CA ILE A 73 3.95 -3.27 -5.53
C ILE A 73 2.89 -3.35 -6.64
N GLN A 74 3.28 -3.16 -7.90
CA GLN A 74 2.36 -3.28 -9.03
C GLN A 74 1.83 -4.70 -9.21
N SER A 75 2.68 -5.70 -9.05
CA SER A 75 2.26 -7.10 -9.09
C SER A 75 1.22 -7.42 -8.01
N MET A 76 1.44 -6.93 -6.78
CA MET A 76 0.48 -7.11 -5.68
C MET A 76 -0.81 -6.31 -5.92
N SER A 77 -0.73 -5.10 -6.47
CA SER A 77 -1.89 -4.31 -6.85
C SER A 77 -2.75 -5.05 -7.89
N ASN A 78 -2.13 -5.61 -8.92
CA ASN A 78 -2.82 -6.40 -9.93
C ASN A 78 -3.47 -7.65 -9.34
N TRP A 79 -2.76 -8.34 -8.43
CA TRP A 79 -3.31 -9.50 -7.73
C TRP A 79 -4.53 -9.10 -6.90
N CYS A 80 -4.45 -8.02 -6.10
CA CYS A 80 -5.54 -7.52 -5.27
C CYS A 80 -6.78 -7.21 -6.13
N ARG A 81 -6.58 -6.49 -7.25
CA ARG A 81 -7.67 -6.13 -8.17
C ARG A 81 -8.37 -7.34 -8.78
N LYS A 82 -7.61 -8.39 -9.13
CA LYS A 82 -8.18 -9.64 -9.66
C LYS A 82 -8.89 -10.50 -8.61
N ASN A 83 -8.65 -10.23 -7.35
CA ASN A 83 -9.15 -11.02 -6.22
C ASN A 83 -10.14 -10.24 -5.34
N ASP A 84 -10.58 -9.07 -5.76
CA ASP A 84 -11.49 -8.18 -5.00
C ASP A 84 -10.96 -7.85 -3.61
N MET A 85 -9.63 -7.63 -3.51
CA MET A 85 -8.93 -7.31 -2.29
C MET A 85 -8.48 -5.84 -2.30
N ILE A 86 -8.47 -5.23 -1.13
CA ILE A 86 -7.91 -3.89 -0.90
C ILE A 86 -6.41 -4.01 -0.61
N LEU A 87 -5.61 -3.20 -1.27
CA LEU A 87 -4.18 -3.10 -1.01
C LEU A 87 -3.86 -1.93 -0.10
N HIS A 88 -3.40 -2.23 1.11
CA HIS A 88 -2.88 -1.25 2.07
C HIS A 88 -1.35 -1.20 1.96
N MET A 89 -0.80 0.00 1.76
CA MET A 89 0.64 0.20 1.68
C MET A 89 1.19 0.74 3.00
N HIS A 90 2.13 0.02 3.58
CA HIS A 90 2.91 0.50 4.70
C HIS A 90 4.19 1.18 4.19
N ARG A 91 4.54 2.33 4.75
CA ARG A 91 5.69 3.14 4.34
C ARG A 91 7.06 2.61 4.79
N ALA A 92 7.15 1.40 5.36
CA ALA A 92 8.43 0.84 5.82
C ALA A 92 9.49 0.91 4.72
N GLY A 93 10.66 1.47 5.06
CA GLY A 93 11.76 1.71 4.12
C GLY A 93 11.73 3.08 3.42
N HIS A 94 10.73 3.94 3.68
CA HIS A 94 10.65 5.25 3.04
C HIS A 94 11.89 6.13 3.26
N GLY A 95 12.56 5.97 4.41
CA GLY A 95 13.75 6.76 4.74
C GLY A 95 14.91 6.58 3.76
N THR A 96 14.98 5.44 3.08
CA THR A 96 15.93 5.21 1.99
C THR A 96 15.74 6.22 0.86
N TYR A 97 14.53 6.67 0.61
CA TYR A 97 14.19 7.64 -0.42
C TYR A 97 14.13 9.07 0.11
N THR A 98 13.51 9.27 1.30
CA THR A 98 13.11 10.60 1.77
C THR A 98 14.16 11.30 2.63
N ARG A 99 15.12 10.57 3.19
CA ARG A 99 16.14 11.10 4.12
C ARG A 99 17.52 11.32 3.51
N GLN A 100 17.62 11.27 2.20
CA GLN A 100 18.87 11.57 1.49
C GLN A 100 19.06 13.08 1.37
N LYS A 101 20.23 13.58 1.77
CA LYS A 101 20.53 15.03 1.74
C LYS A 101 20.55 15.61 0.33
N ASN A 102 21.05 14.87 -0.65
CA ASN A 102 21.31 15.39 -1.98
C ASN A 102 20.40 14.83 -3.07
N HIS A 103 19.74 13.70 -2.83
CA HIS A 103 18.96 13.00 -3.84
C HIS A 103 17.65 12.44 -3.27
N GLY A 104 17.13 13.07 -2.24
CA GLY A 104 15.89 12.62 -1.60
C GLY A 104 14.68 12.79 -2.50
N VAL A 105 13.75 11.86 -2.39
CA VAL A 105 12.43 11.94 -2.99
C VAL A 105 11.42 12.26 -1.89
N SER A 106 10.64 13.32 -2.06
CA SER A 106 9.64 13.67 -1.04
C SER A 106 8.60 12.57 -0.90
N PHE A 107 8.12 12.36 0.33
CA PHE A 107 7.09 11.35 0.58
C PHE A 107 5.77 11.66 -0.16
N ARG A 108 5.50 12.91 -0.47
CA ARG A 108 4.35 13.31 -1.29
C ARG A 108 4.41 12.73 -2.70
N VAL A 109 5.60 12.70 -3.29
CA VAL A 109 5.82 12.06 -4.60
C VAL A 109 5.61 10.55 -4.50
N ILE A 110 6.17 9.91 -3.45
CA ILE A 110 5.96 8.49 -3.19
C ILE A 110 4.48 8.16 -3.03
N ALA A 111 3.75 8.95 -2.25
CA ALA A 111 2.30 8.78 -2.06
C ALA A 111 1.53 8.86 -3.38
N LYS A 112 1.89 9.80 -4.25
CA LYS A 112 1.30 9.94 -5.58
C LYS A 112 1.58 8.70 -6.45
N TRP A 113 2.82 8.22 -6.46
CA TRP A 113 3.19 7.03 -7.22
C TRP A 113 2.49 5.77 -6.71
N LEU A 114 2.37 5.61 -5.40
CA LEU A 114 1.66 4.48 -4.80
C LEU A 114 0.18 4.46 -5.19
N ARG A 115 -0.47 5.62 -5.17
CA ARG A 115 -1.84 5.74 -5.67
C ARG A 115 -1.95 5.34 -7.14
N LEU A 116 -1.04 5.84 -7.99
CA LEU A 116 -1.00 5.50 -9.41
C LEU A 116 -0.68 4.02 -9.67
N ALA A 117 0.11 3.39 -8.79
CA ALA A 117 0.37 1.95 -8.85
C ALA A 117 -0.84 1.10 -8.44
N GLY A 118 -1.92 1.72 -7.95
CA GLY A 118 -3.16 1.04 -7.58
C GLY A 118 -3.27 0.66 -6.11
N CYS A 119 -2.54 1.34 -5.21
CA CYS A 119 -2.73 1.19 -3.78
C CYS A 119 -3.99 1.94 -3.33
N ASP A 120 -4.83 1.29 -2.54
CA ASP A 120 -6.09 1.83 -2.06
C ASP A 120 -5.93 2.61 -0.76
N HIS A 121 -5.08 2.12 0.12
CA HIS A 121 -4.77 2.74 1.40
C HIS A 121 -3.28 3.01 1.53
N LEU A 122 -2.93 4.12 2.17
CA LEU A 122 -1.55 4.50 2.46
C LEU A 122 -1.38 4.86 3.93
N HIS A 123 -0.45 4.18 4.60
CA HIS A 123 -0.03 4.53 5.94
C HIS A 123 0.97 5.70 5.90
N THR A 124 0.51 6.91 6.14
CA THR A 124 1.36 8.11 6.09
C THR A 124 2.08 8.42 7.41
N GLY A 125 1.59 7.87 8.54
CA GLY A 125 2.05 8.24 9.87
C GLY A 125 1.43 9.55 10.36
N THR A 126 2.03 10.13 11.38
CA THR A 126 1.57 11.38 12.01
C THR A 126 2.55 12.52 11.80
N ALA A 127 2.10 13.77 12.01
CA ALA A 127 2.93 14.97 11.93
C ALA A 127 4.12 14.93 12.91
N VAL A 128 3.93 14.32 14.08
CA VAL A 128 4.98 14.18 15.12
C VAL A 128 5.72 12.86 15.06
N GLY A 129 5.42 12.02 14.09
CA GLY A 129 6.04 10.70 13.91
C GLY A 129 7.29 10.75 13.04
N LYS A 130 7.67 9.59 12.51
CA LYS A 130 8.90 9.41 11.71
C LYS A 130 8.98 10.28 10.44
N LEU A 131 7.89 10.82 9.95
CA LEU A 131 7.89 11.73 8.81
C LEU A 131 8.31 13.15 9.20
N GLU A 132 8.21 13.51 10.48
CA GLU A 132 8.62 14.82 11.01
C GLU A 132 8.03 16.00 10.19
N GLY A 133 6.79 15.81 9.73
CA GLY A 133 6.09 16.81 8.94
C GLY A 133 5.17 17.68 9.81
N ASP A 134 4.85 18.85 9.31
CA ASP A 134 3.80 19.69 9.88
C ASP A 134 2.39 19.21 9.46
N PRO A 135 1.31 19.72 10.07
CA PRO A 135 -0.07 19.35 9.69
C PRO A 135 -0.41 19.64 8.23
N MET A 136 0.16 20.68 7.62
CA MET A 136 -0.07 21.01 6.21
C MET A 136 0.57 19.97 5.28
N THR A 137 1.71 19.42 5.66
CA THR A 137 2.35 18.30 4.95
C THR A 137 1.45 17.07 4.97
N VAL A 138 0.88 16.72 6.12
CA VAL A 138 -0.07 15.60 6.24
C VAL A 138 -1.33 15.86 5.42
N GLN A 139 -1.86 17.07 5.43
CA GLN A 139 -2.98 17.49 4.58
C GLN A 139 -2.63 17.35 3.09
N GLY A 140 -1.38 17.66 2.71
CA GLY A 140 -0.90 17.48 1.34
C GLY A 140 -0.91 16.00 0.90
N TYR A 141 -0.59 15.07 1.78
CA TYR A 141 -0.70 13.63 1.49
C TYR A 141 -2.15 13.20 1.33
N TYR A 142 -3.02 13.68 2.20
CA TYR A 142 -4.45 13.42 2.10
C TYR A 142 -5.01 13.89 0.75
N ASN A 143 -4.69 15.11 0.35
CA ASN A 143 -5.14 15.66 -0.92
C ASN A 143 -4.66 14.82 -2.12
N VAL A 144 -3.38 14.41 -2.13
CA VAL A 144 -2.83 13.52 -3.15
C VAL A 144 -3.60 12.20 -3.25
N CYS A 145 -4.09 11.69 -2.12
CA CYS A 145 -4.84 10.42 -2.09
C CYS A 145 -6.33 10.58 -2.44
N ARG A 146 -6.89 11.80 -2.34
CA ARG A 146 -8.33 12.05 -2.47
C ARG A 146 -8.71 12.80 -3.73
N ASP A 147 -7.89 13.76 -4.13
CA ASP A 147 -8.20 14.63 -5.26
C ASP A 147 -8.02 13.88 -6.59
N GLY A 148 -8.80 14.28 -7.60
CA GLY A 148 -8.59 13.82 -8.96
C GLY A 148 -7.26 14.29 -9.53
N TYR A 149 -6.69 13.53 -10.43
CA TYR A 149 -5.49 13.95 -11.16
C TYR A 149 -5.88 14.72 -12.43
N THR A 150 -5.07 15.76 -12.72
CA THR A 150 -5.09 16.45 -14.01
C THR A 150 -3.92 15.95 -14.86
N LYS A 151 -3.89 16.34 -16.14
CA LYS A 151 -2.75 16.04 -17.03
C LYS A 151 -1.39 16.46 -16.45
N GLN A 152 -1.36 17.58 -15.71
CA GLN A 152 -0.13 18.12 -15.13
C GLN A 152 0.34 17.31 -13.94
N ASP A 153 -0.56 16.56 -13.30
CA ASP A 153 -0.28 15.75 -12.12
C ASP A 153 0.31 14.40 -12.48
N LEU A 154 0.17 13.97 -13.73
CA LEU A 154 0.73 12.70 -14.19
C LEU A 154 2.25 12.79 -14.27
N PRO A 155 3.00 11.87 -13.64
CA PRO A 155 4.45 11.86 -13.74
C PRO A 155 4.84 11.54 -15.18
N ARG A 156 5.55 12.45 -15.81
CA ARG A 156 6.07 12.22 -17.17
C ARG A 156 7.29 11.33 -17.09
N GLY A 157 7.35 10.31 -17.91
CA GLY A 157 8.51 9.47 -18.08
C GLY A 157 8.76 8.45 -16.97
N LEU A 158 7.79 8.17 -16.13
CA LEU A 158 7.89 7.18 -15.07
C LEU A 158 6.98 6.00 -15.33
N PHE A 159 7.57 4.80 -15.25
CA PHE A 159 6.89 3.52 -15.39
C PHE A 159 6.18 3.33 -16.74
N PHE A 160 6.88 2.70 -17.61
CA PHE A 160 6.51 2.39 -18.98
C PHE A 160 5.92 1.01 -19.08
N ASP A 161 5.02 0.65 -18.17
CA ASP A 161 4.34 -0.61 -18.32
C ASP A 161 2.93 -0.43 -18.89
N GLN A 162 2.35 -1.54 -19.25
CA GLN A 162 1.01 -1.64 -19.81
C GLN A 162 -0.04 -0.97 -18.90
N ASN A 163 0.12 -1.08 -17.58
CA ASN A 163 -0.83 -0.53 -16.63
C ASN A 163 -0.86 0.99 -16.65
N TRP A 164 0.26 1.61 -16.94
CA TRP A 164 0.32 3.06 -17.09
C TRP A 164 -0.39 3.54 -18.35
N ALA A 165 -0.21 2.85 -19.46
CA ALA A 165 -0.90 3.13 -20.70
C ALA A 165 -2.42 2.92 -20.53
N ASP A 166 -2.84 1.85 -19.88
CA ASP A 166 -4.23 1.56 -19.58
C ASP A 166 -4.86 2.65 -18.69
N LEU A 167 -4.16 3.06 -17.65
CA LEU A 167 -4.61 4.13 -16.77
C LEU A 167 -4.70 5.47 -17.52
N ALA A 168 -3.73 5.78 -18.36
CA ALA A 168 -3.75 6.98 -19.18
C ALA A 168 -4.96 6.99 -20.15
N HIS A 169 -5.26 5.83 -20.72
CA HIS A 169 -6.44 5.64 -21.56
C HIS A 169 -7.75 5.81 -20.78
N GLU A 170 -7.88 5.15 -19.62
CA GLU A 170 -9.05 5.28 -18.74
C GLU A 170 -9.29 6.71 -18.29
N LEU A 171 -8.22 7.49 -18.10
CA LEU A 171 -8.30 8.90 -17.73
C LEU A 171 -8.46 9.86 -18.94
N GLY A 172 -8.56 9.32 -20.16
CA GLY A 172 -8.73 10.10 -21.38
C GLY A 172 -7.48 10.85 -21.85
N TYR A 173 -6.30 10.41 -21.46
CA TYR A 173 -5.02 11.05 -21.82
C TYR A 173 -4.27 10.33 -22.94
N ALA A 174 -4.69 9.14 -23.33
CA ALA A 174 -3.98 8.31 -24.31
C ALA A 174 -3.97 8.91 -25.73
N ASP A 175 -4.96 9.72 -26.07
CA ASP A 175 -5.14 10.25 -27.44
C ASP A 175 -4.38 11.56 -27.70
N GLN A 176 -3.42 11.91 -26.83
CA GLN A 176 -2.71 13.19 -26.88
C GLN A 176 -1.17 13.05 -26.96
N ALA A 177 -0.68 11.85 -27.26
CA ALA A 177 0.73 11.58 -27.49
C ALA A 177 1.09 11.76 -28.96
#